data_0c02638c8d26c761f05978a25b7d7a3c
#
_entry.id   0c02638c8d26c761f05978a25b7d7a3c
#
_cell.length_a   1.000
_cell.length_b   1.000
_cell.length_c   1.000
_cell.angle_alpha   90.00
_cell.angle_beta   90.00
_cell.angle_gamma   90.00
#
_symmetry.space_group_name_H-M   'P 1'
#
loop_
_entity.id
_entity.type
_entity.pdbx_description
1 polymer ?
#
loop_
_entity_poly.entity_id
_entity_poly.type
_entity_poly.pdbx_seq_one_letter_code
_entity_poly.pdbx_strand_id
1 'polypeptide(L)'
;RRPPRSTLFPYATLFRSQAKKRIRQNARRNQVNRSRISRVRTFIKNVEVAIEGADKEAAQAALKAAQPEIMRSVNKGLIHRNKASRKISRLAARVNAIG
;
A
#
# COMPACT_ATOMS: atom_id res chain seq x y z
N ARG A 1 43.42 -9.80 -5.75
CA ARG A 1 43.30 -11.24 -5.75
C ARG A 1 42.49 -11.74 -4.56
N ARG A 2 41.86 -12.88 -4.73
CA ARG A 2 40.97 -13.42 -3.69
C ARG A 2 41.74 -13.80 -2.43
N PRO A 3 41.27 -13.42 -1.23
CA PRO A 3 41.82 -13.92 0.01
C PRO A 3 41.55 -15.41 0.16
N PRO A 4 42.33 -16.08 1.04
CA PRO A 4 42.15 -17.52 1.29
C PRO A 4 40.71 -17.82 1.71
N ARG A 5 40.19 -18.96 1.27
CA ARG A 5 38.85 -19.40 1.64
C ARG A 5 38.62 -19.52 3.12
N SER A 6 39.63 -19.97 3.84
CA SER A 6 39.58 -20.09 5.29
C SER A 6 39.32 -18.77 5.98
N THR A 7 39.83 -17.70 5.43
CA THR A 7 39.57 -16.34 5.95
C THR A 7 38.18 -15.84 5.62
N LEU A 8 37.66 -16.22 4.43
CA LEU A 8 36.35 -15.79 3.94
C LEU A 8 35.19 -16.55 4.60
N PHE A 9 35.41 -17.79 5.02
CA PHE A 9 34.38 -18.70 5.49
C PHE A 9 33.54 -18.12 6.64
N PRO A 10 34.12 -17.67 7.76
CA PRO A 10 33.35 -17.13 8.87
C PRO A 10 32.56 -15.90 8.44
N TYR A 11 33.17 -15.07 7.61
CA TYR A 11 32.55 -13.86 7.09
C TYR A 11 31.36 -14.18 6.16
N ALA A 12 31.53 -15.13 5.26
CA ALA A 12 30.47 -15.56 4.37
C ALA A 12 29.29 -16.16 5.13
N THR A 13 29.57 -16.93 6.18
CA THR A 13 28.52 -17.51 7.04
C THR A 13 27.73 -16.42 7.75
N LEU A 14 28.41 -15.41 8.26
CA LEU A 14 27.77 -14.27 8.91
C LEU A 14 26.87 -13.50 7.93
N PHE A 15 27.36 -13.23 6.74
CA PHE A 15 26.58 -12.57 5.69
C PHE A 15 25.35 -13.37 5.31
N ARG A 16 25.49 -14.67 5.19
CA ARG A 16 24.39 -15.56 4.84
C ARG A 16 23.28 -15.50 5.90
N SER A 17 23.66 -15.50 7.16
CA SER A 17 22.71 -15.36 8.28
C SER A 17 21.98 -14.03 8.23
N GLN A 18 22.70 -12.94 8.00
CA GLN A 18 22.13 -11.60 7.88
C GLN A 18 21.21 -11.49 6.65
N ALA A 19 21.62 -12.08 5.52
CA ALA A 19 20.82 -12.10 4.32
C ALA A 19 19.51 -12.85 4.52
N LYS A 20 19.53 -14.00 5.18
CA LYS A 20 18.32 -14.76 5.51
C LYS A 20 17.39 -13.95 6.41
N LYS A 21 17.94 -13.28 7.40
CA LYS A 21 17.19 -12.44 8.32
C LYS A 21 16.51 -11.30 7.56
N ARG A 22 17.26 -10.64 6.66
CA ARG A 22 16.76 -9.56 5.82
C ARG A 22 15.67 -10.04 4.88
N ILE A 23 15.82 -11.21 4.27
CA ILE A 23 14.80 -11.81 3.41
C ILE A 23 13.50 -12.04 4.17
N ARG A 24 13.58 -12.57 5.39
CA ARG A 24 12.39 -12.77 6.24
C ARG A 24 11.71 -11.45 6.57
N GLN A 25 12.49 -10.43 6.94
CA GLN A 25 11.96 -9.11 7.25
C GLN A 25 11.30 -8.48 6.03
N ASN A 26 11.93 -8.60 4.85
CA ASN A 26 11.37 -8.08 3.61
C ASN A 26 10.08 -8.81 3.23
N ALA A 27 10.04 -10.13 3.42
CA ALA A 27 8.84 -10.92 3.17
C ALA A 27 7.67 -10.46 4.06
N ARG A 28 7.94 -10.24 5.35
CA ARG A 28 6.93 -9.73 6.28
C ARG A 28 6.46 -8.34 5.90
N ARG A 29 7.38 -7.43 5.56
CA ARG A 29 7.04 -6.08 5.12
C ARG A 29 6.21 -6.11 3.87
N ASN A 30 6.58 -6.93 2.89
CA ASN A 30 5.84 -7.07 1.63
C ASN A 30 4.43 -7.59 1.90
N GLN A 31 4.29 -8.56 2.78
CA GLN A 31 2.98 -9.12 3.14
C GLN A 31 2.10 -8.07 3.82
N VAL A 32 2.64 -7.34 4.79
CA VAL A 32 1.92 -6.27 5.48
C VAL A 32 1.55 -5.16 4.49
N ASN A 33 2.47 -4.77 3.61
CA ASN A 33 2.23 -3.73 2.63
C ASN A 33 1.17 -4.14 1.61
N ARG A 34 1.18 -5.40 1.17
CA ARG A 34 0.15 -5.95 0.28
C ARG A 34 -1.22 -5.90 0.94
N SER A 35 -1.31 -6.28 2.21
CA SER A 35 -2.56 -6.22 2.97
C SER A 35 -3.10 -4.80 3.06
N ARG A 36 -2.23 -3.84 3.32
CA ARG A 36 -2.60 -2.42 3.39
C ARG A 36 -3.06 -1.87 2.05
N ILE A 37 -2.35 -2.20 0.97
CA ILE A 37 -2.70 -1.79 -0.39
C ILE A 37 -4.03 -2.42 -0.81
N SER A 38 -4.22 -3.71 -0.52
CA SER A 38 -5.48 -4.41 -0.80
C SER A 38 -6.65 -3.77 -0.07
N ARG A 39 -6.45 -3.38 1.18
CA ARG A 39 -7.46 -2.68 1.97
C ARG A 39 -7.85 -1.35 1.32
N VAL A 40 -6.87 -0.55 0.92
CA VAL A 40 -7.12 0.72 0.24
C VAL A 40 -7.87 0.50 -1.07
N ARG A 41 -7.46 -0.47 -1.86
CA ARG A 41 -8.13 -0.81 -3.12
C ARG A 41 -9.58 -1.23 -2.89
N THR A 42 -9.84 -1.97 -1.83
CA THR A 42 -11.19 -2.39 -1.45
C THR A 42 -12.06 -1.17 -1.13
N PHE A 43 -11.56 -0.22 -0.36
CA PHE A 43 -12.28 1.01 -0.04
C PHE A 43 -12.57 1.83 -1.30
N ILE A 44 -11.60 1.96 -2.20
CA ILE A 44 -11.77 2.67 -3.47
C ILE A 44 -12.81 1.96 -4.33
N LYS A 45 -12.75 0.64 -4.40
CA LYS A 45 -13.72 -0.18 -5.15
C LYS A 45 -15.14 0.00 -4.60
N ASN A 46 -15.29 0.07 -3.28
CA ASN A 46 -16.58 0.29 -2.65
C ASN A 46 -17.18 1.64 -3.07
N VAL A 47 -16.34 2.69 -3.16
CA VAL A 47 -16.78 3.99 -3.66
C VAL A 47 -17.22 3.89 -5.12
N GLU A 48 -16.43 3.22 -5.96
CA GLU A 48 -16.72 3.06 -7.38
C GLU A 48 -18.03 2.28 -7.60
N VAL A 49 -18.26 1.21 -6.84
CA VAL A 49 -19.49 0.41 -6.90
C VAL A 49 -20.68 1.28 -6.50
N ALA A 50 -20.56 2.08 -5.46
CA ALA A 50 -21.62 2.98 -5.04
C ALA A 50 -21.92 4.04 -6.11
N ILE A 51 -20.90 4.55 -6.79
CA ILE A 51 -21.04 5.50 -7.90
C ILE A 51 -21.79 4.83 -9.06
N GLU A 52 -21.42 3.60 -9.41
CA GLU A 52 -22.10 2.85 -10.48
C GLU A 52 -23.56 2.59 -10.16
N GLY A 53 -23.88 2.37 -8.89
CA GLY A 53 -25.26 2.21 -8.42
C GLY A 53 -26.04 3.50 -8.37
N ALA A 54 -25.41 4.64 -8.68
CA ALA A 54 -26.00 5.98 -8.67
C ALA A 54 -26.65 6.37 -7.33
N ASP A 55 -26.17 5.79 -6.24
CA ASP A 55 -26.61 6.14 -4.89
C ASP A 55 -25.63 7.15 -4.29
N LYS A 56 -26.03 8.41 -4.29
CA LYS A 56 -25.16 9.50 -3.82
C LYS A 56 -24.84 9.37 -2.32
N GLU A 57 -25.80 9.00 -1.50
CA GLU A 57 -25.58 8.86 -0.07
C GLU A 57 -24.60 7.75 0.23
N ALA A 58 -24.76 6.58 -0.38
CA ALA A 58 -23.85 5.46 -0.25
C ALA A 58 -22.46 5.81 -0.77
N ALA A 59 -22.38 6.53 -1.88
CA ALA A 59 -21.12 6.97 -2.47
C ALA A 59 -20.40 7.96 -1.55
N GLN A 60 -21.11 8.92 -0.98
CA GLN A 60 -20.53 9.87 -0.03
C GLN A 60 -20.04 9.18 1.23
N ALA A 61 -20.81 8.26 1.79
CA ALA A 61 -20.42 7.48 2.95
C ALA A 61 -19.18 6.62 2.67
N ALA A 62 -19.15 5.97 1.52
CA ALA A 62 -18.02 5.15 1.10
C ALA A 62 -16.76 6.00 0.89
N LEU A 63 -16.88 7.17 0.27
CA LEU A 63 -15.77 8.10 0.07
C LEU A 63 -15.24 8.60 1.42
N LYS A 64 -16.12 8.96 2.34
CA LYS A 64 -15.77 9.42 3.68
C LYS A 64 -15.01 8.35 4.45
N ALA A 65 -15.38 7.09 4.29
CA ALA A 65 -14.66 5.96 4.88
C ALA A 65 -13.33 5.69 4.19
N ALA A 66 -13.24 5.91 2.87
CA ALA A 66 -12.05 5.65 2.08
C ALA A 66 -10.95 6.71 2.29
N GLN A 67 -11.30 7.96 2.50
CA GLN A 67 -10.33 9.05 2.66
C GLN A 67 -9.29 8.78 3.75
N PRO A 68 -9.66 8.44 5.00
CA PRO A 68 -8.66 8.17 6.04
C PRO A 68 -7.75 7.01 5.69
N GLU A 69 -8.27 5.97 5.04
CA GLU A 69 -7.47 4.80 4.65
C GLU A 69 -6.44 5.17 3.60
N ILE A 70 -6.81 5.99 2.61
CA ILE A 70 -5.90 6.48 1.58
C ILE A 70 -4.82 7.36 2.22
N MET A 71 -5.18 8.23 3.13
CA MET A 71 -4.23 9.13 3.81
C MET A 71 -3.27 8.35 4.72
N ARG A 72 -3.73 7.31 5.40
CA ARG A 72 -2.86 6.42 6.16
C ARG A 72 -1.83 5.77 5.27
N SER A 73 -2.22 5.35 4.07
CA SER A 73 -1.30 4.76 3.10
C SER A 73 -0.22 5.74 2.66
N VAL A 74 -0.56 7.02 2.51
CA VAL A 74 0.40 8.08 2.22
C VAL A 74 1.41 8.22 3.37
N ASN A 75 0.92 8.27 4.61
CA ASN A 75 1.77 8.41 5.79
C ASN A 75 2.73 7.22 5.95
N LYS A 76 2.33 6.04 5.50
CA LYS A 76 3.16 4.83 5.55
C LYS A 76 4.05 4.67 4.33
N GLY A 77 4.01 5.60 3.39
CA GLY A 77 4.86 5.58 2.21
C GLY A 77 4.46 4.58 1.14
N LEU A 78 3.24 4.05 1.19
CA LEU A 78 2.74 3.08 0.20
C LEU A 78 2.25 3.76 -1.07
N ILE A 79 1.70 4.95 -0.95
CA ILE A 79 1.16 5.75 -2.05
C ILE A 79 1.73 7.16 -1.93
N HIS A 80 2.15 7.72 -3.06
CA HIS A 80 2.62 9.10 -3.09
C HIS A 80 1.47 10.05 -2.82
N ARG A 81 1.75 11.13 -2.05
CA ARG A 81 0.75 12.13 -1.68
C ARG A 81 -0.02 12.70 -2.87
N ASN A 82 0.68 12.99 -3.96
CA ASN A 82 0.06 13.56 -5.16
C ASN A 82 -0.90 12.57 -5.81
N LYS A 83 -0.53 11.29 -5.85
CA LYS A 83 -1.39 10.23 -6.39
C LYS A 83 -2.66 10.07 -5.55
N ALA A 84 -2.51 10.08 -4.23
CA ALA A 84 -3.63 9.97 -3.30
C ALA A 84 -4.58 11.15 -3.43
N SER A 85 -4.08 12.37 -3.46
CA SER A 85 -4.86 13.59 -3.62
C SER A 85 -5.63 13.58 -4.93
N ARG A 86 -4.99 13.18 -6.01
CA ARG A 86 -5.61 13.08 -7.34
C ARG A 86 -6.74 12.06 -7.34
N LYS A 87 -6.51 10.90 -6.73
CA LYS A 87 -7.53 9.85 -6.64
C LYS A 87 -8.74 10.30 -5.83
N ILE A 88 -8.51 10.91 -4.68
CA ILE A 88 -9.60 11.44 -3.82
C ILE A 88 -10.39 12.51 -4.58
N SER A 89 -9.71 13.44 -5.24
CA SER A 89 -10.36 14.50 -6.03
C SER A 89 -11.23 13.94 -7.14
N ARG A 90 -10.74 12.95 -7.86
CA ARG A 90 -11.50 12.31 -8.95
C ARG A 90 -12.72 11.58 -8.42
N LEU A 91 -12.58 10.85 -7.31
CA LEU A 91 -13.69 10.15 -6.68
C LEU A 91 -14.74 11.14 -6.17
N ALA A 92 -14.31 12.22 -5.54
CA ALA A 92 -15.20 13.26 -5.04
C ALA A 92 -15.98 13.91 -6.19
N ALA A 93 -15.32 14.21 -7.30
CA ALA A 93 -15.97 14.77 -8.48
C ALA A 93 -17.03 13.82 -9.04
N ARG A 94 -16.73 12.52 -9.11
CA ARG A 94 -17.68 11.51 -9.58
C ARG A 94 -18.87 11.37 -8.64
N VAL A 95 -18.64 11.41 -7.34
CA VAL A 95 -19.70 11.35 -6.33
C VAL A 95 -20.60 12.58 -6.46
N ASN A 96 -20.04 13.77 -6.62
CA ASN A 96 -20.81 15.00 -6.77
C ASN A 96 -21.59 15.05 -8.09
N ALA A 97 -21.16 14.32 -9.09
CA ALA A 97 -21.84 14.23 -10.38
C ALA A 97 -23.09 13.35 -10.33
N ILE A 98 -23.29 12.58 -9.27
CA ILE A 98 -24.49 11.77 -9.09
C ILE A 98 -25.64 12.67 -8.62
N GLY A 99 -26.54 12.92 -9.50
CA GLY A 99 -27.74 13.66 -9.19
C GLY A 99 -27.53 15.08 -8.84
#